data_345161899c941b31a976a86289fab6d5
#
_entry.id   345161899c941b31a976a86289fab6d5
#
_cell.length_a   1.000
_cell.length_b   1.000
_cell.length_c   1.000
_cell.angle_alpha   90.00
_cell.angle_beta   90.00
_cell.angle_gamma   90.00
#
_symmetry.space_group_name_H-M   'P 1'
#
loop_
_entity.id
_entity.type
_entity.pdbx_description
1 polymer ?
#
loop_
_entity_poly.entity_id
_entity_poly.type
_entity_poly.pdbx_seq_one_letter_code
_entity_poly.pdbx_strand_id
1 'polypeptide(L)'
;MTGYVKQVASRTVPGYVNILGEATNAATVSVNTNLAYRKDRYFRAELAVNNTANPVWLGITNAAVLAVDASNYVSSMETGHVFVPKTPEIFTYDADGNLLSDGRWNYTWDAENQLLKAERRSGKPQASWRRVEYQYDAPGWRIRQITFDGSGIS
;
A
#
# COMPACT_ATOMS: atom_id res chain seq x y z
N MET A 1 -13.33 -15.25 33.62
CA MET A 1 -13.87 -14.38 32.55
C MET A 1 -12.95 -14.56 31.35
N THR A 2 -13.27 -15.46 30.41
CA THR A 2 -12.47 -15.69 29.20
C THR A 2 -12.81 -14.59 28.20
N GLY A 3 -11.92 -13.61 28.07
CA GLY A 3 -12.07 -12.56 27.07
C GLY A 3 -11.83 -13.15 25.69
N TYR A 4 -12.87 -13.26 24.89
CA TYR A 4 -12.73 -13.59 23.46
C TYR A 4 -12.12 -12.39 22.74
N VAL A 5 -10.90 -12.53 22.25
CA VAL A 5 -10.34 -11.58 21.28
C VAL A 5 -11.09 -11.79 19.98
N LYS A 6 -11.91 -10.81 19.59
CA LYS A 6 -12.67 -10.85 18.33
C LYS A 6 -11.73 -10.54 17.19
N GLN A 7 -11.30 -11.57 16.45
CA GLN A 7 -10.50 -11.41 15.24
C GLN A 7 -11.36 -10.93 14.07
N VAL A 8 -10.81 -10.04 13.25
CA VAL A 8 -11.47 -9.57 12.04
C VAL A 8 -11.25 -10.59 10.93
N ALA A 9 -12.29 -11.32 10.52
CA ALA A 9 -12.20 -12.31 9.45
C ALA A 9 -12.21 -11.70 8.05
N SER A 10 -12.87 -10.56 7.88
CA SER A 10 -12.92 -9.84 6.60
C SER A 10 -13.24 -8.37 6.78
N ARG A 11 -12.90 -7.57 5.76
CA ARG A 11 -13.34 -6.16 5.66
C ARG A 11 -13.70 -5.79 4.23
N THR A 12 -14.63 -4.86 4.07
CA THR A 12 -14.90 -4.22 2.78
C THR A 12 -13.75 -3.26 2.44
N VAL A 13 -13.25 -3.35 1.22
CA VAL A 13 -12.26 -2.41 0.68
C VAL A 13 -12.97 -1.48 -0.30
N PRO A 14 -12.88 -0.15 -0.14
CA PRO A 14 -13.50 0.79 -1.06
C PRO A 14 -13.06 0.57 -2.51
N GLY A 15 -13.96 0.77 -3.46
CA GLY A 15 -13.67 0.75 -4.89
C GLY A 15 -13.08 2.08 -5.39
N TYR A 16 -12.31 2.77 -4.56
CA TYR A 16 -11.61 4.00 -4.90
C TYR A 16 -10.39 4.22 -4.00
N VAL A 17 -9.48 5.06 -4.45
CA VAL A 17 -8.36 5.55 -3.66
C VAL A 17 -8.29 7.07 -3.70
N ASN A 18 -7.90 7.69 -2.59
CA ASN A 18 -7.63 9.11 -2.51
C ASN A 18 -6.13 9.36 -2.66
N ILE A 19 -5.76 10.18 -3.62
CA ILE A 19 -4.41 10.69 -3.81
C ILE A 19 -4.35 12.10 -3.25
N LEU A 20 -3.45 12.31 -2.31
CA LEU A 20 -3.27 13.57 -1.61
C LEU A 20 -1.84 14.03 -1.81
N GLY A 21 -1.63 15.34 -1.90
CA GLY A 21 -0.30 15.91 -1.99
C GLY A 21 -0.31 17.43 -1.92
N GLU A 22 0.86 17.99 -2.20
CA GLU A 22 1.10 19.43 -2.19
C GLU A 22 1.69 19.88 -3.52
N ALA A 23 1.34 21.07 -3.96
CA ALA A 23 1.93 21.76 -5.08
C ALA A 23 1.79 23.28 -4.89
N THR A 24 2.60 24.07 -5.58
CA THR A 24 2.50 25.53 -5.55
C THR A 24 1.06 26.00 -5.77
N ASN A 25 0.59 26.97 -4.99
CA ASN A 25 -0.82 27.42 -4.98
C ASN A 25 -1.38 27.72 -6.37
N ALA A 26 -0.61 28.36 -7.24
CA ALA A 26 -1.03 28.72 -8.59
C ALA A 26 -0.92 27.56 -9.61
N ALA A 27 -0.35 26.39 -9.22
CA ALA A 27 -0.21 25.29 -10.15
C ALA A 27 -1.54 24.55 -10.36
N THR A 28 -1.81 24.18 -11.59
CA THR A 28 -2.86 23.21 -11.94
C THR A 28 -2.30 21.80 -11.70
N VAL A 29 -3.05 20.95 -10.99
CA VAL A 29 -2.62 19.59 -10.68
C VAL A 29 -3.60 18.60 -11.28
N SER A 30 -3.08 17.57 -11.93
CA SER A 30 -3.83 16.40 -12.37
C SER A 30 -3.26 15.10 -11.81
N VAL A 31 -4.12 14.12 -11.61
CA VAL A 31 -3.76 12.76 -11.18
C VAL A 31 -4.37 11.78 -12.18
N ASN A 32 -3.53 11.00 -12.86
CA ASN A 32 -3.96 10.12 -13.97
C ASN A 32 -4.87 10.84 -14.96
N THR A 33 -4.49 12.04 -15.41
CA THR A 33 -5.23 12.94 -16.30
C THR A 33 -6.48 13.61 -15.71
N ASN A 34 -6.97 13.17 -14.55
CA ASN A 34 -8.10 13.82 -13.87
C ASN A 34 -7.63 15.06 -13.12
N LEU A 35 -8.33 16.17 -13.31
CA LEU A 35 -8.05 17.40 -12.58
C LEU A 35 -8.28 17.18 -11.09
N ALA A 36 -7.29 17.53 -10.26
CA ALA A 36 -7.37 17.38 -8.82
C ALA A 36 -8.12 18.57 -8.18
N TYR A 37 -8.90 18.31 -7.15
CA TYR A 37 -9.42 19.35 -6.28
C TYR A 37 -8.27 20.05 -5.55
N ARG A 38 -8.31 21.39 -5.49
CA ARG A 38 -7.30 22.23 -4.84
C ARG A 38 -7.87 23.01 -3.66
N LYS A 39 -7.08 23.06 -2.59
CA LYS A 39 -7.27 24.01 -1.49
C LYS A 39 -5.89 24.52 -1.08
N ASP A 40 -5.60 25.76 -1.41
CA ASP A 40 -4.26 26.36 -1.24
C ASP A 40 -3.18 25.45 -1.90
N ARG A 41 -2.14 25.08 -1.16
CA ARG A 41 -1.08 24.21 -1.63
C ARG A 41 -1.49 22.73 -1.71
N TYR A 42 -2.57 22.32 -1.07
CA TYR A 42 -2.99 20.92 -1.01
C TYR A 42 -3.84 20.53 -2.23
N PHE A 43 -3.69 19.29 -2.66
CA PHE A 43 -4.56 18.71 -3.66
C PHE A 43 -5.12 17.35 -3.23
N ARG A 44 -6.27 17.01 -3.79
CA ARG A 44 -6.90 15.70 -3.64
C ARG A 44 -7.49 15.26 -4.98
N ALA A 45 -7.26 14.01 -5.35
CA ALA A 45 -7.99 13.33 -6.41
C ALA A 45 -8.51 12.00 -5.90
N GLU A 46 -9.73 11.65 -6.30
CA GLU A 46 -10.32 10.34 -6.05
C GLU A 46 -10.30 9.55 -7.36
N LEU A 47 -9.68 8.37 -7.32
CA LEU A 47 -9.58 7.47 -8.47
C LEU A 47 -10.43 6.23 -8.22
N ALA A 48 -11.40 5.99 -9.09
CA ALA A 48 -12.19 4.76 -9.05
C ALA A 48 -11.33 3.53 -9.37
N VAL A 49 -11.55 2.43 -8.63
CA VAL A 49 -10.81 1.18 -8.78
C VAL A 49 -11.79 0.01 -8.74
N ASN A 50 -11.77 -0.83 -9.77
CA ASN A 50 -12.53 -2.07 -9.75
C ASN A 50 -11.69 -3.19 -9.13
N ASN A 51 -11.87 -3.40 -7.83
CA ASN A 51 -11.18 -4.41 -7.02
C ASN A 51 -12.08 -5.60 -6.62
N THR A 52 -13.19 -5.81 -7.29
CA THR A 52 -14.17 -6.86 -6.94
C THR A 52 -13.72 -8.26 -7.32
N ALA A 53 -13.10 -8.42 -8.48
CA ALA A 53 -12.61 -9.72 -8.97
C ALA A 53 -11.18 -10.02 -8.47
N ASN A 54 -10.30 -9.04 -8.55
CA ASN A 54 -8.87 -9.16 -8.21
C ASN A 54 -8.37 -7.92 -7.48
N PRO A 55 -7.29 -8.03 -6.69
CA PRO A 55 -6.59 -6.85 -6.18
C PRO A 55 -5.94 -6.10 -7.35
N VAL A 56 -5.82 -4.80 -7.19
CA VAL A 56 -5.31 -3.89 -8.22
C VAL A 56 -3.97 -3.28 -7.80
N TRP A 57 -3.02 -3.24 -8.72
CA TRP A 57 -1.79 -2.47 -8.64
C TRP A 57 -1.95 -1.26 -9.54
N LEU A 58 -2.49 -0.16 -8.97
CA LEU A 58 -2.85 1.04 -9.71
C LEU A 58 -1.62 1.92 -9.90
N GLY A 59 -1.25 2.23 -11.14
CA GLY A 59 -0.26 3.25 -11.47
C GLY A 59 -0.83 4.64 -11.19
N ILE A 60 -0.02 5.50 -10.58
CA ILE A 60 -0.36 6.87 -10.27
C ILE A 60 0.65 7.77 -10.97
N THR A 61 0.16 8.79 -11.66
CA THR A 61 0.96 9.88 -12.20
C THR A 61 0.36 11.19 -11.72
N ASN A 62 1.12 11.92 -10.90
CA ASN A 62 0.78 13.27 -10.48
C ASN A 62 1.51 14.24 -11.40
N ALA A 63 0.82 15.16 -12.01
CA ALA A 63 1.41 16.24 -12.83
C ALA A 63 0.96 17.59 -12.30
N ALA A 64 1.90 18.48 -12.06
CA ALA A 64 1.66 19.87 -11.68
C ALA A 64 2.21 20.79 -12.78
N VAL A 65 1.41 21.75 -13.23
CA VAL A 65 1.77 22.73 -14.25
C VAL A 65 1.53 24.13 -13.70
N LEU A 66 2.57 24.95 -13.72
CA LEU A 66 2.53 26.34 -13.33
C LEU A 66 2.80 27.24 -14.55
N ALA A 67 1.84 28.05 -14.93
CA ALA A 67 2.06 29.10 -15.92
C ALA A 67 2.93 30.21 -15.30
N VAL A 68 4.04 30.53 -15.96
CA VAL A 68 4.96 31.60 -15.56
C VAL A 68 4.53 32.89 -16.23
N ASP A 69 4.17 32.83 -17.51
CA ASP A 69 3.60 33.91 -18.30
C ASP A 69 2.65 33.35 -19.39
N ALA A 70 2.21 34.20 -20.33
CA ALA A 70 1.24 33.80 -21.38
C ALA A 70 1.75 32.68 -22.31
N SER A 71 3.07 32.47 -22.39
CA SER A 71 3.69 31.52 -23.34
C SER A 71 4.59 30.47 -22.67
N ASN A 72 4.91 30.66 -21.39
CA ASN A 72 5.84 29.82 -20.65
C ASN A 72 5.18 29.13 -19.45
N TYR A 73 5.53 27.89 -19.23
CA TYR A 73 5.10 27.12 -18.07
C TYR A 73 6.23 26.25 -17.53
N VAL A 74 6.13 25.92 -16.25
CA VAL A 74 6.99 24.95 -15.57
C VAL A 74 6.11 23.75 -15.18
N SER A 75 6.60 22.55 -15.41
CA SER A 75 5.90 21.33 -15.03
C SER A 75 6.75 20.42 -14.18
N SER A 76 6.10 19.67 -13.29
CA SER A 76 6.69 18.59 -12.50
C SER A 76 5.80 17.38 -12.60
N MET A 77 6.41 16.19 -12.65
CA MET A 77 5.69 14.93 -12.74
C MET A 77 6.29 13.94 -11.76
N GLU A 78 5.41 13.29 -10.97
CA GLU A 78 5.76 12.24 -10.03
C GLU A 78 4.94 10.99 -10.33
N THR A 79 5.60 9.83 -10.37
CA THR A 79 4.96 8.56 -10.65
C THR A 79 5.13 7.58 -9.49
N GLY A 80 4.15 6.72 -9.31
CA GLY A 80 4.19 5.69 -8.29
C GLY A 80 3.07 4.68 -8.48
N HIS A 81 2.87 3.85 -7.47
CA HIS A 81 1.80 2.85 -7.51
C HIS A 81 1.16 2.72 -6.14
N VAL A 82 -0.13 2.39 -6.14
CA VAL A 82 -0.86 2.00 -4.94
C VAL A 82 -1.43 0.59 -5.10
N PHE A 83 -1.31 -0.21 -4.05
CA PHE A 83 -1.93 -1.53 -4.01
C PHE A 83 -3.32 -1.41 -3.37
N VAL A 84 -4.34 -1.89 -4.07
CA VAL A 84 -5.72 -1.96 -3.57
C VAL A 84 -6.09 -3.42 -3.43
N PRO A 85 -6.35 -3.91 -2.20
CA PRO A 85 -6.78 -5.29 -1.98
C PRO A 85 -8.09 -5.59 -2.70
N LYS A 86 -8.32 -6.87 -2.99
CA LYS A 86 -9.64 -7.34 -3.42
C LYS A 86 -10.68 -7.07 -2.33
N THR A 87 -11.90 -6.73 -2.72
CA THR A 87 -13.02 -6.62 -1.80
C THR A 87 -13.95 -7.85 -1.89
N PRO A 88 -14.35 -8.48 -0.78
CA PRO A 88 -13.84 -8.26 0.57
C PRO A 88 -12.38 -8.75 0.71
N GLU A 89 -11.62 -8.07 1.55
CA GLU A 89 -10.32 -8.54 1.99
C GLU A 89 -10.50 -9.56 3.12
N ILE A 90 -9.82 -10.71 3.01
CA ILE A 90 -9.96 -11.84 3.93
C ILE A 90 -8.70 -11.97 4.77
N PHE A 91 -8.89 -12.18 6.06
CA PHE A 91 -7.85 -12.41 7.05
C PHE A 91 -7.90 -13.84 7.55
N THR A 92 -6.74 -14.48 7.70
CA THR A 92 -6.64 -15.83 8.29
C THR A 92 -5.67 -15.80 9.46
N TYR A 93 -5.92 -16.66 10.44
CA TYR A 93 -5.16 -16.71 11.69
C TYR A 93 -4.82 -18.17 12.03
N ASP A 94 -3.74 -18.36 12.79
CA ASP A 94 -3.43 -19.65 13.41
C ASP A 94 -4.23 -19.87 14.71
N ALA A 95 -3.95 -20.98 15.38
CA ALA A 95 -4.63 -21.35 16.62
C ALA A 95 -4.29 -20.41 17.80
N ASP A 96 -3.11 -19.78 17.75
CA ASP A 96 -2.63 -18.84 18.77
C ASP A 96 -3.11 -17.42 18.54
N GLY A 97 -3.76 -17.17 17.38
CA GLY A 97 -4.32 -15.88 17.03
C GLY A 97 -3.40 -14.99 16.19
N ASN A 98 -2.26 -15.52 15.73
CA ASN A 98 -1.36 -14.77 14.86
C ASN A 98 -1.93 -14.66 13.45
N LEU A 99 -1.80 -13.50 12.83
CA LEU A 99 -2.26 -13.27 11.46
C LEU A 99 -1.40 -14.08 10.48
N LEU A 100 -2.01 -15.03 9.77
CA LEU A 100 -1.34 -15.84 8.74
C LEU A 100 -1.39 -15.19 7.36
N SER A 101 -2.50 -14.52 7.04
CA SER A 101 -2.60 -13.81 5.78
C SER A 101 -3.62 -12.68 5.82
N ASP A 102 -3.38 -11.67 4.99
CA ASP A 102 -4.32 -10.62 4.62
C ASP A 102 -4.46 -10.54 3.09
N GLY A 103 -5.10 -9.51 2.59
CA GLY A 103 -5.26 -9.30 1.14
C GLY A 103 -3.96 -9.04 0.39
N ARG A 104 -2.85 -8.80 1.07
CA ARG A 104 -1.56 -8.43 0.50
C ARG A 104 -0.43 -9.39 0.87
N TRP A 105 -0.35 -9.84 2.11
CA TRP A 105 0.78 -10.55 2.70
C TRP A 105 0.42 -11.94 3.20
N ASN A 106 1.41 -12.85 3.23
CA ASN A 106 1.46 -14.04 4.05
C ASN A 106 2.50 -13.83 5.14
N TYR A 107 2.19 -14.27 6.35
CA TYR A 107 3.01 -14.13 7.54
C TYR A 107 3.45 -15.50 8.05
N THR A 108 4.67 -15.59 8.54
CA THR A 108 5.22 -16.79 9.18
C THR A 108 5.69 -16.42 10.57
N TRP A 109 5.29 -17.19 11.55
CA TRP A 109 5.59 -16.99 12.97
C TRP A 109 6.37 -18.20 13.51
N ASP A 110 7.16 -17.99 14.55
CA ASP A 110 7.78 -19.08 15.32
C ASP A 110 6.88 -19.55 16.47
N ALA A 111 7.39 -20.49 17.25
CA ALA A 111 6.67 -21.07 18.39
C ALA A 111 6.49 -20.08 19.57
N GLU A 112 7.27 -19.02 19.60
CA GLU A 112 7.21 -17.94 20.58
C GLU A 112 6.32 -16.76 20.12
N ASN A 113 5.55 -16.93 19.02
CA ASN A 113 4.71 -15.90 18.41
C ASN A 113 5.50 -14.67 17.91
N GLN A 114 6.74 -14.87 17.47
CA GLN A 114 7.56 -13.83 16.85
C GLN A 114 7.43 -13.91 15.32
N LEU A 115 7.25 -12.77 14.66
CA LEU A 115 7.12 -12.70 13.20
C LEU A 115 8.47 -12.97 12.52
N LEU A 116 8.62 -14.13 11.88
CA LEU A 116 9.83 -14.49 11.14
C LEU A 116 9.86 -13.91 9.72
N LYS A 117 8.70 -13.86 9.06
CA LYS A 117 8.63 -13.48 7.65
C LYS A 117 7.29 -12.84 7.33
N ALA A 118 7.34 -11.79 6.54
CA ALA A 118 6.19 -11.26 5.80
C ALA A 118 6.55 -11.27 4.31
N GLU A 119 5.79 -12.01 3.51
CA GLU A 119 6.00 -12.08 2.07
C GLU A 119 4.72 -11.82 1.30
N ARG A 120 4.86 -11.24 0.14
CA ARG A 120 3.71 -10.94 -0.69
C ARG A 120 3.05 -12.21 -1.22
N ARG A 121 1.72 -12.25 -1.17
CA ARG A 121 0.94 -13.37 -1.74
C ARG A 121 1.17 -13.51 -3.23
N SER A 122 1.18 -14.77 -3.73
CA SER A 122 1.21 -15.10 -5.16
C SER A 122 0.03 -14.46 -5.92
N GLY A 123 0.15 -14.33 -7.24
CA GLY A 123 -0.90 -13.79 -8.10
C GLY A 123 -0.98 -12.25 -8.13
N LYS A 124 0.06 -11.55 -7.64
CA LYS A 124 0.18 -10.09 -7.72
C LYS A 124 1.26 -9.71 -8.73
N PRO A 125 1.22 -8.50 -9.33
CA PRO A 125 2.27 -8.05 -10.24
C PRO A 125 3.66 -8.17 -9.61
N GLN A 126 4.62 -8.74 -10.33
CA GLN A 126 5.98 -8.98 -9.85
C GLN A 126 6.67 -7.71 -9.35
N ALA A 127 6.47 -6.60 -10.05
CA ALA A 127 7.03 -5.29 -9.67
C ALA A 127 6.64 -4.82 -8.25
N SER A 128 5.59 -5.41 -7.68
CA SER A 128 5.10 -5.10 -6.35
C SER A 128 5.54 -6.11 -5.28
N TRP A 129 6.32 -7.12 -5.65
CA TRP A 129 6.76 -8.14 -4.71
C TRP A 129 7.77 -7.56 -3.72
N ARG A 130 7.56 -7.94 -2.48
CA ARG A 130 8.45 -7.63 -1.36
C ARG A 130 8.39 -8.80 -0.39
N ARG A 131 9.50 -9.08 0.26
CA ARG A 131 9.61 -10.01 1.37
C ARG A 131 10.47 -9.36 2.44
N VAL A 132 10.07 -9.50 3.69
CA VAL A 132 10.83 -9.04 4.85
C VAL A 132 11.03 -10.23 5.77
N GLU A 133 12.26 -10.46 6.20
CA GLU A 133 12.63 -11.50 7.15
C GLU A 133 13.21 -10.88 8.41
N TYR A 134 12.92 -11.49 9.53
CA TYR A 134 13.32 -11.03 10.85
C TYR A 134 14.10 -12.12 11.58
N GLN A 135 15.09 -11.72 12.38
CA GLN A 135 15.84 -12.58 13.27
C GLN A 135 15.79 -12.01 14.67
N TYR A 136 15.70 -12.90 15.64
CA TYR A 136 15.61 -12.57 17.06
C TYR A 136 16.74 -13.25 17.81
N ASP A 137 17.16 -12.64 18.93
CA ASP A 137 18.06 -13.28 19.89
C ASP A 137 17.29 -14.15 20.90
N ALA A 138 18.03 -14.83 21.78
CA ALA A 138 17.43 -15.73 22.77
C ALA A 138 16.45 -15.04 23.74
N PRO A 139 16.64 -13.76 24.15
CA PRO A 139 15.64 -13.00 24.92
C PRO A 139 14.43 -12.51 24.11
N GLY A 140 14.41 -12.69 22.79
CA GLY A 140 13.29 -12.28 21.93
C GLY A 140 13.40 -10.87 21.36
N TRP A 141 14.57 -10.24 21.41
CA TRP A 141 14.79 -8.94 20.76
C TRP A 141 15.08 -9.11 19.28
N ARG A 142 14.42 -8.32 18.43
CA ARG A 142 14.72 -8.34 17.01
C ARG A 142 16.09 -7.73 16.74
N ILE A 143 17.03 -8.57 16.27
CA ILE A 143 18.43 -8.19 16.02
C ILE A 143 18.70 -7.92 14.54
N ARG A 144 17.85 -8.43 13.62
CA ARG A 144 18.04 -8.24 12.19
C ARG A 144 16.73 -8.14 11.44
N GLN A 145 16.74 -7.32 10.39
CA GLN A 145 15.69 -7.25 9.37
C GLN A 145 16.33 -7.25 8.00
N ILE A 146 15.85 -8.09 7.10
CA ILE A 146 16.29 -8.17 5.71
C ILE A 146 15.08 -7.94 4.83
N THR A 147 15.19 -7.02 3.87
CA THR A 147 14.13 -6.74 2.91
C THR A 147 14.59 -7.17 1.52
N PHE A 148 13.75 -7.95 0.83
CA PHE A 148 13.96 -8.40 -0.54
C PHE A 148 12.95 -7.72 -1.45
N ASP A 149 13.36 -7.31 -2.63
CA ASP A 149 12.49 -6.84 -3.69
C ASP A 149 12.03 -7.98 -4.62
N GLY A 150 11.32 -7.63 -5.70
CA GLY A 150 10.79 -8.60 -6.66
C GLY A 150 11.86 -9.33 -7.49
N SER A 151 13.12 -8.89 -7.44
CA SER A 151 14.25 -9.57 -8.06
C SER A 151 14.87 -10.65 -7.17
N GLY A 152 14.48 -10.69 -5.88
CA GLY A 152 15.03 -11.60 -4.88
C GLY A 152 16.37 -11.15 -4.30
N ILE A 153 16.83 -9.94 -4.62
CA ILE A 153 18.06 -9.34 -4.11
C ILE A 153 17.73 -8.56 -2.84
N SER A 154 18.53 -8.79 -1.79
CA SER A 154 18.45 -8.06 -0.50
C SER A 154 19.28 -6.79 -0.51
#